data_c81742008222a414b9b4c13e29ef673d
#
_entry.id   c81742008222a414b9b4c13e29ef673d
#
_cell.length_a   1.000
_cell.length_b   1.000
_cell.length_c   1.000
_cell.angle_alpha   90.00
_cell.angle_beta   90.00
_cell.angle_gamma   90.00
#
_symmetry.space_group_name_H-M   'P 1'
#
loop_
_entity.id
_entity.type
_entity.pdbx_description
1 polymer ?
#
loop_
_entity_poly.entity_id
_entity_poly.type
_entity_poly.pdbx_seq_one_letter_code
_entity_poly.pdbx_strand_id
1 'polypeptide(L)'
;VLHESKIAEMKTGEGKTLTITLAAYLNSLHERGVHIVTVNDYLAKRDSQEMGKIYNFLGIESGFINNDQNDFERKKNYNCDITYATNSELGFDYLRDNMKYSKDEMVQREHFFSIVDEIDSCLIDEARTPLIISGAAEDKTNKYLAVDKLVKRLKKTDYEIDEKDRNILLTNDGINNVEKIFSDTGILKNNNFYDPENLDLVHHAVSYT
;
A
#
# COMPACT_ATOMS: atom_id res chain seq x y z
N VAL A 1 1.36 21.29 23.99
CA VAL A 1 0.91 19.88 23.97
C VAL A 1 1.41 19.20 22.71
N LEU A 2 0.97 19.61 21.50
CA LEU A 2 1.39 18.96 20.22
C LEU A 2 2.91 19.06 19.99
N HIS A 3 3.51 20.23 20.19
CA HIS A 3 4.97 20.44 20.09
C HIS A 3 5.77 19.54 21.05
N GLU A 4 5.18 19.14 22.16
CA GLU A 4 5.79 18.24 23.15
C GLU A 4 5.55 16.75 22.82
N SER A 5 5.09 16.42 21.62
CA SER A 5 4.76 15.07 21.16
C SER A 5 3.72 14.36 22.04
N LYS A 6 2.70 15.11 22.48
CA LYS A 6 1.61 14.61 23.31
C LYS A 6 0.30 14.57 22.52
N ILE A 7 -0.61 13.70 22.94
CA ILE A 7 -1.97 13.63 22.42
C ILE A 7 -2.79 14.78 23.01
N ALA A 8 -3.49 15.52 22.14
CA ALA A 8 -4.43 16.55 22.52
C ALA A 8 -5.85 16.14 22.10
N GLU A 9 -6.77 16.11 23.05
CA GLU A 9 -8.18 15.87 22.76
C GLU A 9 -8.88 17.21 22.57
N MET A 10 -9.59 17.37 21.44
CA MET A 10 -10.42 18.50 21.11
C MET A 10 -11.73 18.00 20.51
N LYS A 11 -12.86 18.55 20.94
CA LYS A 11 -14.18 18.21 20.41
C LYS A 11 -14.39 18.78 19.01
N THR A 12 -15.33 18.18 18.27
CA THR A 12 -15.73 18.68 16.97
C THR A 12 -16.19 20.14 17.07
N GLY A 13 -15.74 21.00 16.17
CA GLY A 13 -16.10 22.41 16.13
C GLY A 13 -15.23 23.33 16.99
N GLU A 14 -14.26 22.84 17.76
CA GLU A 14 -13.37 23.65 18.59
C GLU A 14 -12.19 24.29 17.85
N GLY A 15 -12.16 24.17 16.50
CA GLY A 15 -11.13 24.81 15.67
C GLY A 15 -9.81 24.05 15.61
N LYS A 16 -9.85 22.72 15.60
CA LYS A 16 -8.65 21.83 15.49
C LYS A 16 -7.69 22.28 14.39
N THR A 17 -8.22 22.50 13.18
CA THR A 17 -7.42 22.88 12.00
C THR A 17 -6.59 24.15 12.26
N LEU A 18 -7.17 25.18 12.88
CA LEU A 18 -6.44 26.40 13.21
C LEU A 18 -5.42 26.17 14.36
N THR A 19 -5.76 25.36 15.35
CA THR A 19 -4.86 25.02 16.46
C THR A 19 -3.64 24.25 15.97
N ILE A 20 -3.82 23.30 15.06
CA ILE A 20 -2.75 22.53 14.42
C ILE A 20 -1.77 23.47 13.71
N THR A 21 -2.25 24.55 13.08
CA THR A 21 -1.44 25.52 12.34
C THR A 21 -0.35 26.15 13.21
N LEU A 22 -0.63 26.43 14.48
CA LEU A 22 0.34 27.01 15.40
C LEU A 22 1.51 26.05 15.70
N ALA A 23 1.19 24.78 15.96
CA ALA A 23 2.21 23.78 16.22
C ALA A 23 3.01 23.43 14.95
N ALA A 24 2.35 23.38 13.80
CA ALA A 24 3.00 23.15 12.52
C ALA A 24 3.99 24.27 12.19
N TYR A 25 3.57 25.53 12.32
CA TYR A 25 4.44 26.69 12.12
C TYR A 25 5.69 26.63 13.03
N LEU A 26 5.51 26.41 14.33
CA LEU A 26 6.63 26.36 15.28
C LEU A 26 7.66 25.28 14.88
N ASN A 27 7.21 24.11 14.45
CA ASN A 27 8.11 23.02 14.09
C ASN A 27 8.68 23.16 12.67
N SER A 28 8.01 23.89 11.76
CA SER A 28 8.53 24.15 10.40
C SER A 28 9.76 25.07 10.39
N LEU A 29 9.96 25.89 11.42
CA LEU A 29 11.12 26.77 11.57
C LEU A 29 12.47 26.02 11.60
N HIS A 30 12.45 24.71 11.77
CA HIS A 30 13.64 23.87 11.65
C HIS A 30 14.03 23.52 10.20
N GLU A 31 13.22 23.90 9.22
CA GLU A 31 13.42 23.65 7.76
C GLU A 31 13.57 22.16 7.40
N ARG A 32 13.12 21.25 8.27
CA ARG A 32 13.23 19.79 8.10
C ARG A 32 11.95 19.11 7.62
N GLY A 33 10.87 19.88 7.48
CA GLY A 33 9.57 19.41 7.04
C GLY A 33 8.66 18.90 8.14
N VAL A 34 7.44 19.39 8.09
CA VAL A 34 6.35 18.97 8.97
C VAL A 34 5.27 18.30 8.15
N HIS A 35 4.83 17.10 8.56
CA HIS A 35 3.72 16.41 7.93
C HIS A 35 2.45 16.60 8.77
N ILE A 36 1.35 17.00 8.11
CA ILE A 36 0.02 17.03 8.73
C ILE A 36 -0.80 15.93 8.08
N VAL A 37 -1.14 14.93 8.88
CA VAL A 37 -1.88 13.75 8.42
C VAL A 37 -3.36 13.99 8.63
N THR A 38 -4.14 13.87 7.55
CA THR A 38 -5.61 14.05 7.54
C THR A 38 -6.31 12.76 7.13
N VAL A 39 -7.60 12.69 7.37
CA VAL A 39 -8.41 11.48 7.12
C VAL A 39 -8.61 11.20 5.61
N ASN A 40 -8.65 12.25 4.78
CA ASN A 40 -8.90 12.09 3.35
C ASN A 40 -8.24 13.20 2.52
N ASP A 41 -8.12 12.97 1.21
CA ASP A 41 -7.48 13.86 0.25
C ASP A 41 -8.18 15.22 0.13
N TYR A 42 -9.51 15.23 0.30
CA TYR A 42 -10.27 16.47 0.27
C TYR A 42 -9.84 17.41 1.41
N LEU A 43 -9.71 16.88 2.63
CA LEU A 43 -9.24 17.66 3.79
C LEU A 43 -7.79 18.08 3.63
N ALA A 44 -6.91 17.19 3.15
CA ALA A 44 -5.53 17.52 2.88
C ALA A 44 -5.39 18.73 1.94
N LYS A 45 -6.15 18.72 0.84
CA LYS A 45 -6.17 19.83 -0.13
C LYS A 45 -6.80 21.09 0.46
N ARG A 46 -7.98 20.99 1.06
CA ARG A 46 -8.71 22.14 1.64
C ARG A 46 -7.87 22.85 2.71
N ASP A 47 -7.37 22.09 3.67
CA ASP A 47 -6.66 22.64 4.83
C ASP A 47 -5.29 23.21 4.41
N SER A 48 -4.60 22.57 3.48
CA SER A 48 -3.38 23.13 2.89
C SER A 48 -3.66 24.48 2.20
N GLN A 49 -4.77 24.61 1.46
CA GLN A 49 -5.12 25.86 0.77
C GLN A 49 -5.61 26.96 1.72
N GLU A 50 -6.38 26.62 2.74
CA GLU A 50 -6.92 27.59 3.69
C GLU A 50 -5.84 28.05 4.68
N MET A 51 -5.14 27.14 5.31
CA MET A 51 -4.09 27.44 6.27
C MET A 51 -2.80 27.91 5.58
N GLY A 52 -2.59 27.51 4.34
CA GLY A 52 -1.50 28.00 3.48
C GLY A 52 -1.47 29.51 3.34
N LYS A 53 -2.61 30.20 3.42
CA LYS A 53 -2.65 31.68 3.43
C LYS A 53 -1.95 32.24 4.65
N ILE A 54 -2.10 31.62 5.82
CA ILE A 54 -1.44 32.00 7.07
C ILE A 54 0.06 31.69 6.97
N TYR A 55 0.41 30.49 6.50
CA TYR A 55 1.80 30.07 6.36
C TYR A 55 2.57 30.99 5.38
N ASN A 56 1.99 31.25 4.21
CA ASN A 56 2.59 32.15 3.22
C ASN A 56 2.79 33.57 3.76
N PHE A 57 1.84 34.09 4.54
CA PHE A 57 2.00 35.39 5.22
C PHE A 57 3.20 35.38 6.18
N LEU A 58 3.49 34.24 6.79
CA LEU A 58 4.63 34.06 7.72
C LEU A 58 5.92 33.61 7.00
N GLY A 59 5.93 33.52 5.68
CA GLY A 59 7.10 33.13 4.88
C GLY A 59 7.36 31.61 4.85
N ILE A 60 6.36 30.77 5.17
CA ILE A 60 6.44 29.31 5.18
C ILE A 60 5.68 28.75 3.96
N GLU A 61 6.28 27.83 3.25
CA GLU A 61 5.64 27.15 2.10
C GLU A 61 4.86 25.93 2.57
N SER A 62 3.66 25.74 2.01
CA SER A 62 2.84 24.56 2.26
C SER A 62 2.37 23.89 0.98
N GLY A 63 2.35 22.56 0.99
CA GLY A 63 1.86 21.72 -0.09
C GLY A 63 0.93 20.62 0.40
N PHE A 64 0.36 19.85 -0.52
CA PHE A 64 -0.43 18.67 -0.20
C PHE A 64 -0.13 17.55 -1.19
N ILE A 65 -0.32 16.32 -0.74
CA ILE A 65 -0.19 15.11 -1.54
C ILE A 65 -1.58 14.52 -1.80
N ASN A 66 -1.83 14.13 -3.04
CA ASN A 66 -3.01 13.38 -3.44
C ASN A 66 -2.65 12.33 -4.53
N ASN A 67 -3.59 11.46 -4.85
CA ASN A 67 -3.40 10.34 -5.76
C ASN A 67 -3.17 10.74 -7.24
N ASP A 68 -3.60 11.94 -7.64
CA ASP A 68 -3.51 12.40 -9.04
C ASP A 68 -2.12 12.93 -9.43
N GLN A 69 -1.22 13.13 -8.46
CA GLN A 69 0.08 13.74 -8.64
C GLN A 69 1.14 12.75 -9.12
N ASN A 70 1.99 13.20 -10.05
CA ASN A 70 3.19 12.47 -10.46
C ASN A 70 4.35 12.65 -9.46
N ASP A 71 5.42 11.85 -9.62
CA ASP A 71 6.58 11.86 -8.70
C ASP A 71 7.23 13.25 -8.59
N PHE A 72 7.30 14.02 -9.66
CA PHE A 72 7.88 15.37 -9.64
C PHE A 72 7.05 16.33 -8.79
N GLU A 73 5.73 16.30 -8.94
CA GLU A 73 4.81 17.13 -8.17
C GLU A 73 4.82 16.72 -6.68
N ARG A 74 4.83 15.41 -6.40
CA ARG A 74 4.96 14.87 -5.04
C ARG A 74 6.26 15.35 -4.39
N LYS A 75 7.39 15.20 -5.08
CA LYS A 75 8.70 15.64 -4.58
C LYS A 75 8.71 17.14 -4.28
N LYS A 76 8.11 17.96 -5.14
CA LYS A 76 7.96 19.39 -4.91
C LYS A 76 7.16 19.67 -3.63
N ASN A 77 6.03 18.98 -3.44
CA ASN A 77 5.17 19.18 -2.27
C ASN A 77 5.81 18.66 -0.97
N TYR A 78 6.57 17.55 -1.03
CA TYR A 78 7.34 17.08 0.14
C TYR A 78 8.49 18.03 0.52
N ASN A 79 9.00 18.81 -0.40
CA ASN A 79 10.03 19.81 -0.14
C ASN A 79 9.49 21.11 0.46
N CYS A 80 8.17 21.31 0.52
CA CYS A 80 7.58 22.42 1.27
C CYS A 80 7.87 22.26 2.76
N ASP A 81 7.82 23.37 3.51
CA ASP A 81 8.02 23.37 4.96
C ASP A 81 6.95 22.56 5.68
N ILE A 82 5.71 22.60 5.17
CA ILE A 82 4.56 21.89 5.70
C ILE A 82 3.88 21.12 4.56
N THR A 83 3.69 19.82 4.76
CA THR A 83 3.03 18.95 3.76
C THR A 83 1.80 18.28 4.38
N TYR A 84 0.64 18.49 3.76
CA TYR A 84 -0.61 17.81 4.11
C TYR A 84 -0.77 16.55 3.29
N ALA A 85 -1.13 15.44 3.91
CA ALA A 85 -1.38 14.17 3.22
C ALA A 85 -2.27 13.25 4.05
N THR A 86 -2.80 12.20 3.44
CA THR A 86 -3.42 11.10 4.19
C THR A 86 -2.34 10.12 4.66
N ASN A 87 -2.68 9.31 5.68
CA ASN A 87 -1.82 8.22 6.15
C ASN A 87 -1.49 7.23 5.02
N SER A 88 -2.48 6.92 4.18
CA SER A 88 -2.32 5.99 3.05
C SER A 88 -1.34 6.54 2.00
N GLU A 89 -1.48 7.81 1.58
CA GLU A 89 -0.57 8.42 0.61
C GLU A 89 0.87 8.46 1.12
N LEU A 90 1.07 8.87 2.39
CA LEU A 90 2.41 8.85 3.02
C LEU A 90 3.00 7.44 3.07
N GLY A 91 2.18 6.44 3.43
CA GLY A 91 2.61 5.05 3.51
C GLY A 91 2.92 4.45 2.13
N PHE A 92 2.10 4.72 1.11
CA PHE A 92 2.38 4.27 -0.25
C PHE A 92 3.61 4.94 -0.84
N ASP A 93 3.84 6.23 -0.60
CA ASP A 93 5.06 6.91 -1.05
C ASP A 93 6.30 6.34 -0.34
N TYR A 94 6.20 6.06 0.96
CA TYR A 94 7.28 5.39 1.69
C TYR A 94 7.60 4.02 1.10
N LEU A 95 6.60 3.22 0.76
CA LEU A 95 6.82 1.91 0.13
C LEU A 95 7.44 2.06 -1.27
N ARG A 96 6.95 3.00 -2.09
CA ARG A 96 7.49 3.28 -3.43
C ARG A 96 8.95 3.73 -3.35
N ASP A 97 9.27 4.63 -2.42
CA ASP A 97 10.63 5.12 -2.22
C ASP A 97 11.60 4.01 -1.81
N ASN A 98 11.15 3.05 -0.97
CA ASN A 98 11.97 1.90 -0.60
C ASN A 98 12.22 0.91 -1.75
N MET A 99 11.51 1.02 -2.88
CA MET A 99 11.78 0.25 -4.09
C MET A 99 12.69 0.97 -5.10
N LYS A 100 13.03 2.24 -4.85
CA LYS A 100 13.93 3.02 -5.73
C LYS A 100 15.38 2.59 -5.55
N TYR A 101 16.15 2.65 -6.64
CA TYR A 101 17.57 2.30 -6.63
C TYR A 101 18.47 3.45 -6.17
N SER A 102 18.01 4.70 -6.29
CA SER A 102 18.76 5.91 -5.94
C SER A 102 17.94 6.82 -5.02
N LYS A 103 18.61 7.48 -4.09
CA LYS A 103 17.99 8.49 -3.22
C LYS A 103 17.42 9.68 -4.00
N ASP A 104 18.01 10.00 -5.14
CA ASP A 104 17.55 11.11 -5.98
C ASP A 104 16.19 10.85 -6.62
N GLU A 105 15.81 9.59 -6.76
CA GLU A 105 14.52 9.16 -7.29
C GLU A 105 13.42 9.14 -6.23
N MET A 106 13.76 9.21 -4.94
CA MET A 106 12.81 9.25 -3.86
C MET A 106 12.04 10.57 -3.84
N VAL A 107 10.77 10.49 -3.52
CA VAL A 107 9.90 11.68 -3.44
C VAL A 107 9.85 12.26 -2.02
N GLN A 108 9.91 11.41 -1.01
CA GLN A 108 9.93 11.84 0.39
C GLN A 108 11.34 12.26 0.80
N ARG A 109 11.40 13.19 1.72
CA ARG A 109 12.61 13.51 2.49
C ARG A 109 12.54 12.86 3.87
N GLU A 110 13.47 13.20 4.76
CA GLU A 110 13.47 12.70 6.13
C GLU A 110 12.18 13.05 6.89
N HIS A 111 11.79 12.18 7.84
CA HIS A 111 10.64 12.39 8.70
C HIS A 111 11.08 13.09 9.99
N PHE A 112 10.78 14.37 10.13
CA PHE A 112 11.19 15.17 11.28
C PHE A 112 10.08 15.30 12.31
N PHE A 113 8.90 15.79 11.89
CA PHE A 113 7.78 16.01 12.78
C PHE A 113 6.46 15.75 12.06
N SER A 114 5.51 15.13 12.76
CA SER A 114 4.18 14.90 12.22
C SER A 114 3.10 15.24 13.24
N ILE A 115 2.00 15.78 12.74
CA ILE A 115 0.75 15.99 13.49
C ILE A 115 -0.30 15.11 12.81
N VAL A 116 -0.87 14.19 13.56
CA VAL A 116 -1.91 13.28 13.05
C VAL A 116 -3.26 13.73 13.58
N ASP A 117 -4.12 14.19 12.68
CA ASP A 117 -5.52 14.49 13.01
C ASP A 117 -6.35 13.20 12.98
N GLU A 118 -7.34 13.10 13.85
CA GLU A 118 -8.21 11.92 13.99
C GLU A 118 -7.41 10.61 14.16
N ILE A 119 -6.52 10.62 15.14
CA ILE A 119 -5.55 9.54 15.40
C ILE A 119 -6.20 8.18 15.66
N ASP A 120 -7.42 8.14 16.15
CA ASP A 120 -8.23 6.94 16.37
C ASP A 120 -8.53 6.24 15.03
N SER A 121 -8.95 6.98 14.00
CA SER A 121 -9.13 6.41 12.66
C SER A 121 -7.83 5.79 12.13
N CYS A 122 -6.72 6.51 12.25
CA CYS A 122 -5.44 6.08 11.69
C CYS A 122 -4.83 4.89 12.45
N LEU A 123 -4.78 4.95 13.80
CA LEU A 123 -4.05 4.01 14.63
C LEU A 123 -4.91 2.91 15.27
N ILE A 124 -6.24 3.01 15.21
CA ILE A 124 -7.15 2.01 15.77
C ILE A 124 -7.98 1.39 14.66
N ASP A 125 -8.83 2.15 13.97
CA ASP A 125 -9.79 1.61 13.00
C ASP A 125 -9.09 0.99 11.80
N GLU A 126 -8.10 1.66 11.24
CA GLU A 126 -7.33 1.21 10.06
C GLU A 126 -5.98 0.57 10.41
N ALA A 127 -5.68 0.39 11.70
CA ALA A 127 -4.35 -0.09 12.15
C ALA A 127 -3.91 -1.44 11.57
N ARG A 128 -4.87 -2.29 11.20
CA ARG A 128 -4.60 -3.63 10.63
C ARG A 128 -4.76 -3.69 9.12
N THR A 129 -5.12 -2.59 8.46
CA THR A 129 -5.25 -2.55 7.01
C THR A 129 -3.88 -2.51 6.35
N PRO A 130 -3.43 -3.57 5.64
CA PRO A 130 -2.11 -3.58 5.05
C PRO A 130 -2.06 -2.66 3.84
N LEU A 131 -0.98 -1.90 3.70
CA LEU A 131 -0.65 -1.19 2.48
C LEU A 131 0.11 -2.15 1.56
N ILE A 132 -0.45 -2.47 0.41
CA ILE A 132 0.14 -3.44 -0.53
C ILE A 132 0.40 -2.74 -1.86
N ILE A 133 1.65 -2.77 -2.34
CA ILE A 133 2.00 -2.40 -3.71
C ILE A 133 2.20 -3.70 -4.48
N SER A 134 1.37 -3.90 -5.51
CA SER A 134 1.54 -5.00 -6.46
C SER A 134 1.90 -4.44 -7.82
N GLY A 135 2.88 -5.05 -8.49
CA GLY A 135 3.12 -4.81 -9.91
C GLY A 135 1.97 -5.37 -10.75
N ALA A 136 1.79 -4.85 -11.96
CA ALA A 136 0.91 -5.48 -12.92
C ALA A 136 1.46 -6.90 -13.18
N ALA A 137 0.76 -7.91 -12.67
CA ALA A 137 1.01 -9.28 -13.09
C ALA A 137 0.64 -9.39 -14.58
N GLU A 138 1.43 -10.13 -15.36
CA GLU A 138 0.98 -10.53 -16.70
C GLU A 138 -0.45 -11.06 -16.60
N ASP A 139 -1.30 -10.66 -17.52
CA ASP A 139 -2.69 -11.15 -17.55
C ASP A 139 -2.69 -12.67 -17.78
N LYS A 140 -2.72 -13.40 -16.68
CA LYS A 140 -2.72 -14.87 -16.64
C LYS A 140 -4.14 -15.44 -16.69
N THR A 141 -5.18 -14.61 -16.95
CA THR A 141 -6.59 -15.02 -16.92
C THR A 141 -6.85 -16.25 -17.80
N ASN A 142 -6.25 -16.28 -19.00
CA ASN A 142 -6.36 -17.44 -19.90
C ASN A 142 -5.71 -18.70 -19.33
N LYS A 143 -4.62 -18.56 -18.57
CA LYS A 143 -3.97 -19.69 -17.89
C LYS A 143 -4.84 -20.23 -16.75
N TYR A 144 -5.45 -19.36 -15.96
CA TYR A 144 -6.38 -19.78 -14.90
C TYR A 144 -7.60 -20.54 -15.46
N LEU A 145 -8.20 -20.04 -16.53
CA LEU A 145 -9.32 -20.72 -17.18
C LEU A 145 -8.93 -22.09 -17.74
N ALA A 146 -7.71 -22.22 -18.25
CA ALA A 146 -7.19 -23.50 -18.74
C ALA A 146 -6.94 -24.48 -17.57
N VAL A 147 -6.33 -24.00 -16.48
CA VAL A 147 -6.07 -24.80 -15.27
C VAL A 147 -7.38 -25.25 -14.62
N ASP A 148 -8.39 -24.41 -14.49
CA ASP A 148 -9.72 -24.77 -13.95
C ASP A 148 -10.34 -25.96 -14.72
N LYS A 149 -10.22 -25.95 -16.04
CA LYS A 149 -10.72 -27.09 -16.87
C LYS A 149 -9.94 -28.37 -16.62
N LEU A 150 -8.66 -28.29 -16.29
CA LEU A 150 -7.81 -29.46 -16.04
C LEU A 150 -8.05 -30.02 -14.65
N VAL A 151 -8.17 -29.16 -13.65
CA VAL A 151 -8.45 -29.55 -12.25
C VAL A 151 -9.75 -30.34 -12.15
N LYS A 152 -10.79 -29.98 -12.92
CA LYS A 152 -12.06 -30.71 -12.99
C LYS A 152 -11.94 -32.15 -13.53
N ARG A 153 -10.80 -32.56 -14.07
CA ARG A 153 -10.52 -33.93 -14.50
C ARG A 153 -9.91 -34.80 -13.41
N LEU A 154 -9.47 -34.21 -12.28
CA LEU A 154 -8.94 -34.93 -11.14
C LEU A 154 -10.04 -35.75 -10.46
N LYS A 155 -9.66 -36.92 -9.98
CA LYS A 155 -10.55 -37.82 -9.24
C LYS A 155 -10.33 -37.63 -7.73
N LYS A 156 -11.30 -38.01 -6.95
CA LYS A 156 -11.20 -37.95 -5.47
C LYS A 156 -10.03 -38.78 -4.89
N THR A 157 -9.45 -39.69 -5.67
CA THR A 157 -8.26 -40.48 -5.32
C THR A 157 -6.96 -39.73 -5.53
N ASP A 158 -6.99 -38.62 -6.25
CA ASP A 158 -5.80 -37.87 -6.66
C ASP A 158 -5.38 -36.83 -5.60
N TYR A 159 -6.25 -36.56 -4.62
CA TYR A 159 -5.98 -35.59 -3.57
C TYR A 159 -6.59 -35.99 -2.22
N GLU A 160 -6.03 -35.46 -1.15
CA GLU A 160 -6.52 -35.57 0.23
C GLU A 160 -6.85 -34.17 0.74
N ILE A 161 -7.99 -34.04 1.43
CA ILE A 161 -8.43 -32.77 2.02
C ILE A 161 -8.12 -32.83 3.51
N ASP A 162 -7.29 -31.92 3.98
CA ASP A 162 -7.09 -31.66 5.41
C ASP A 162 -8.03 -30.53 5.85
N GLU A 163 -9.19 -30.92 6.39
CA GLU A 163 -10.19 -29.94 6.86
C GLU A 163 -9.68 -29.11 8.05
N LYS A 164 -8.73 -29.64 8.82
CA LYS A 164 -8.21 -28.97 10.02
C LYS A 164 -7.29 -27.82 9.66
N ASP A 165 -6.40 -28.04 8.70
CA ASP A 165 -5.44 -27.05 8.24
C ASP A 165 -5.95 -26.29 7.00
N ARG A 166 -7.18 -26.60 6.53
CA ARG A 166 -7.80 -26.03 5.32
C ARG A 166 -6.88 -26.11 4.11
N ASN A 167 -6.24 -27.25 3.95
CA ASN A 167 -5.28 -27.49 2.89
C ASN A 167 -5.65 -28.72 2.08
N ILE A 168 -5.21 -28.77 0.84
CA ILE A 168 -5.40 -29.91 -0.07
C ILE A 168 -4.02 -30.38 -0.51
N LEU A 169 -3.77 -31.68 -0.34
CA LEU A 169 -2.52 -32.32 -0.72
C LEU A 169 -2.77 -33.32 -1.85
N LEU A 170 -1.97 -33.23 -2.92
CA LEU A 170 -2.01 -34.27 -3.96
C LEU A 170 -1.38 -35.55 -3.44
N THR A 171 -2.03 -36.70 -3.74
CA THR A 171 -1.43 -38.02 -3.53
C THR A 171 -0.33 -38.27 -4.55
N ASN A 172 0.51 -39.27 -4.37
CA ASN A 172 1.53 -39.64 -5.35
C ASN A 172 0.94 -39.96 -6.73
N ASP A 173 -0.22 -40.61 -6.76
CA ASP A 173 -0.95 -40.89 -7.99
C ASP A 173 -1.53 -39.61 -8.59
N GLY A 174 -1.99 -38.71 -7.73
CA GLY A 174 -2.47 -37.37 -8.11
C GLY A 174 -1.40 -36.52 -8.77
N ILE A 175 -0.18 -36.49 -8.23
CA ILE A 175 0.95 -35.77 -8.82
C ILE A 175 1.23 -36.31 -10.24
N ASN A 176 1.30 -37.63 -10.42
CA ASN A 176 1.54 -38.25 -11.72
C ASN A 176 0.41 -37.95 -12.73
N ASN A 177 -0.85 -37.96 -12.27
CA ASN A 177 -2.00 -37.62 -13.10
C ASN A 177 -2.03 -36.16 -13.50
N VAL A 178 -1.74 -35.24 -12.57
CA VAL A 178 -1.63 -33.80 -12.86
C VAL A 178 -0.53 -33.55 -13.87
N GLU A 179 0.68 -34.11 -13.66
CA GLU A 179 1.81 -33.97 -14.58
C GLU A 179 1.44 -34.45 -16.01
N LYS A 180 0.79 -35.61 -16.12
CA LYS A 180 0.35 -36.12 -17.38
C LYS A 180 -0.69 -35.22 -18.06
N ILE A 181 -1.72 -34.78 -17.34
CA ILE A 181 -2.76 -33.90 -17.86
C ILE A 181 -2.17 -32.57 -18.36
N PHE A 182 -1.23 -31.99 -17.63
CA PHE A 182 -0.57 -30.73 -18.00
C PHE A 182 0.36 -30.91 -19.21
N SER A 183 1.12 -32.03 -19.27
CA SER A 183 2.00 -32.35 -20.41
C SER A 183 1.21 -32.54 -21.70
N ASP A 184 0.08 -33.25 -21.65
CA ASP A 184 -0.80 -33.52 -22.80
C ASP A 184 -1.45 -32.27 -23.39
N THR A 185 -1.59 -31.20 -22.57
CA THR A 185 -2.24 -29.94 -22.99
C THR A 185 -1.27 -28.88 -23.50
N GLY A 186 0.04 -29.09 -23.38
CA GLY A 186 1.06 -28.13 -23.84
C GLY A 186 1.06 -26.79 -23.11
N ILE A 187 0.44 -26.71 -21.93
CA ILE A 187 0.38 -25.49 -21.10
C ILE A 187 1.72 -25.27 -20.38
N LEU A 188 2.49 -26.33 -20.17
CA LEU A 188 3.77 -26.27 -19.49
C LEU A 188 4.85 -25.69 -20.40
N LYS A 189 5.52 -24.62 -19.96
CA LYS A 189 6.78 -24.19 -20.56
C LYS A 189 7.81 -25.31 -20.41
N ASN A 190 8.49 -25.64 -21.52
CA ASN A 190 9.57 -26.65 -21.57
C ASN A 190 9.16 -28.09 -21.20
N ASN A 191 7.87 -28.42 -21.15
CA ASN A 191 7.36 -29.73 -20.71
C ASN A 191 7.92 -30.23 -19.36
N ASN A 192 8.35 -29.32 -18.50
CA ASN A 192 8.88 -29.64 -17.17
C ASN A 192 7.92 -29.12 -16.10
N PHE A 193 7.25 -30.03 -15.43
CA PHE A 193 6.30 -29.71 -14.34
C PHE A 193 6.95 -28.96 -13.16
N TYR A 194 8.21 -29.25 -12.91
CA TYR A 194 8.98 -28.65 -11.79
C TYR A 194 9.75 -27.39 -12.16
N ASP A 195 9.52 -26.83 -13.34
CA ASP A 195 10.06 -25.52 -13.70
C ASP A 195 9.45 -24.45 -12.78
N PRO A 196 10.26 -23.54 -12.21
CA PRO A 196 9.77 -22.48 -11.33
C PRO A 196 8.61 -21.66 -11.89
N GLU A 197 8.58 -21.43 -13.22
CA GLU A 197 7.48 -20.73 -13.88
C GLU A 197 6.17 -21.54 -13.92
N ASN A 198 6.26 -22.85 -13.85
CA ASN A 198 5.13 -23.77 -13.85
C ASN A 198 4.63 -24.09 -12.45
N LEU A 199 5.47 -23.91 -11.41
CA LEU A 199 5.09 -24.15 -10.01
C LEU A 199 3.90 -23.31 -9.57
N ASP A 200 3.79 -22.06 -10.04
CA ASP A 200 2.63 -21.20 -9.79
C ASP A 200 1.33 -21.83 -10.32
N LEU A 201 1.39 -22.46 -11.51
CA LEU A 201 0.24 -23.15 -12.11
C LEU A 201 -0.17 -24.37 -11.30
N VAL A 202 0.80 -25.09 -10.74
CA VAL A 202 0.57 -26.25 -9.87
C VAL A 202 -0.09 -25.84 -8.57
N HIS A 203 0.42 -24.79 -7.91
CA HIS A 203 -0.17 -24.26 -6.70
C HIS A 203 -1.61 -23.80 -6.92
N HIS A 204 -1.88 -23.15 -8.03
CA HIS A 204 -3.25 -22.78 -8.37
C HIS A 204 -4.13 -24.00 -8.63
N ALA A 205 -3.62 -25.03 -9.34
CA ALA A 205 -4.37 -26.25 -9.57
C ALA A 205 -4.80 -26.92 -8.25
N VAL A 206 -3.90 -26.98 -7.28
CA VAL A 206 -4.18 -27.59 -5.95
C VAL A 206 -5.11 -26.72 -5.11
N SER A 207 -5.00 -25.40 -5.18
CA SER A 207 -5.81 -24.47 -4.38
C SER A 207 -7.27 -24.36 -4.83
N TYR A 208 -7.58 -24.75 -6.07
CA TYR A 208 -8.94 -24.70 -6.66
C TYR A 208 -9.70 -26.02 -6.62
N THR A 209 -9.12 -27.09 -6.10
CA THR A 209 -9.78 -28.39 -5.94
C THR A 209 -10.63 -28.45 -4.68
#